data_5fd4cb5b50e67636a182348514d7d190
#
_entry.id   5fd4cb5b50e67636a182348514d7d190
#
_cell.length_a   1.000
_cell.length_b   1.000
_cell.length_c   1.000
_cell.angle_alpha   90.00
_cell.angle_beta   90.00
_cell.angle_gamma   90.00
#
_symmetry.space_group_name_H-M   'P 1'
#
loop_
_entity.id
_entity.type
_entity.pdbx_description
1 polymer ?
#
loop_
_entity_poly.entity_id
_entity_poly.type
_entity_poly.pdbx_seq_one_letter_code
_entity_poly.pdbx_strand_id
1 'polypeptide(L)'
;MASNNFRLQYLKIENYKNIKCVEFDFSNKNGVTLLIGNNGCGKSNILEALSSIFAGLYQSRLHKPDFDYIIRYSINNNIVEISLSGSSYSISVNNKSFSKTEFSVRKDCLPKNVIACYSGESQRLWEKYYWPYYSNYISTIKKSVTIPELPMIYINRYNIEIALLTLFFYDFDTFEDIREFCANTLKIKHIQDITLHYNPKKIREWNDNAVLQMVKMLNDVDGVPVLSADKITLSLDELKSKLSYMGERELFKVLYAATMPKDDKVITSIELNLELNNGDLISCSDLSEGEKK
;
A
#
# COMPACT_ATOMS: atom_id res chain seq x y z
N MET A 1 -14.98 7.86 13.65
CA MET A 1 -13.52 7.75 13.45
C MET A 1 -12.98 9.12 13.12
N ALA A 2 -11.96 9.62 13.81
CA ALA A 2 -11.34 10.90 13.45
C ALA A 2 -10.74 10.74 12.05
N SER A 3 -11.24 11.50 11.07
CA SER A 3 -10.69 11.50 9.72
C SER A 3 -9.25 11.99 9.79
N ASN A 4 -8.32 11.14 9.40
CA ASN A 4 -6.89 11.47 9.30
C ASN A 4 -6.72 12.38 8.08
N ASN A 5 -7.16 13.65 8.18
CA ASN A 5 -7.18 14.62 7.08
C ASN A 5 -5.76 15.12 6.83
N PHE A 6 -4.96 14.31 6.14
CA PHE A 6 -3.70 14.77 5.57
C PHE A 6 -3.97 15.67 4.36
N ARG A 7 -3.34 16.84 4.32
CA ARG A 7 -3.39 17.75 3.19
C ARG A 7 -2.02 18.37 2.93
N LEU A 8 -1.42 18.06 1.80
CA LEU A 8 -0.22 18.75 1.35
C LEU A 8 -0.58 20.20 0.99
N GLN A 9 0.18 21.16 1.53
CA GLN A 9 -0.05 22.59 1.33
C GLN A 9 1.03 23.23 0.46
N TYR A 10 2.28 22.82 0.66
CA TYR A 10 3.42 23.38 -0.07
C TYR A 10 4.54 22.36 -0.23
N LEU A 11 5.21 22.41 -1.36
CA LEU A 11 6.38 21.58 -1.65
C LEU A 11 7.38 22.37 -2.48
N LYS A 12 8.63 22.47 -2.00
CA LYS A 12 9.76 22.95 -2.76
C LYS A 12 10.83 21.87 -2.80
N ILE A 13 11.41 21.63 -3.96
CA ILE A 13 12.49 20.65 -4.19
C ILE A 13 13.59 21.34 -4.94
N GLU A 14 14.85 21.23 -4.46
CA GLU A 14 16.02 21.77 -5.08
C GLU A 14 17.10 20.69 -5.30
N ASN A 15 17.78 20.75 -6.45
CA ASN A 15 18.91 19.90 -6.78
C ASN A 15 18.63 18.38 -6.71
N TYR A 16 17.49 17.96 -7.23
CA TYR A 16 17.13 16.54 -7.28
C TYR A 16 17.04 16.05 -8.73
N LYS A 17 17.96 15.21 -9.16
CA LYS A 17 18.05 14.67 -10.52
C LYS A 17 18.03 15.79 -11.56
N ASN A 18 17.04 15.79 -12.47
CA ASN A 18 16.86 16.86 -13.46
C ASN A 18 16.10 18.09 -12.93
N ILE A 19 15.66 18.05 -11.68
CA ILE A 19 14.96 19.16 -11.03
C ILE A 19 16.01 20.08 -10.40
N LYS A 20 16.19 21.27 -10.98
CA LYS A 20 17.06 22.30 -10.38
C LYS A 20 16.36 22.97 -9.22
N CYS A 21 15.14 23.48 -9.46
CA CYS A 21 14.25 24.03 -8.46
C CYS A 21 12.83 23.93 -8.97
N VAL A 22 11.92 23.40 -8.15
CA VAL A 22 10.49 23.39 -8.40
C VAL A 22 9.75 23.72 -7.14
N GLU A 23 8.68 24.48 -7.27
CA GLU A 23 7.86 24.96 -6.16
C GLU A 23 6.38 24.78 -6.51
N PHE A 24 5.62 24.21 -5.56
CA PHE A 24 4.19 24.00 -5.69
C PHE A 24 3.46 24.52 -4.45
N ASP A 25 2.44 25.34 -4.67
CA ASP A 25 1.47 25.74 -3.66
C ASP A 25 0.15 24.98 -3.89
N PHE A 26 -0.22 24.16 -2.91
CA PHE A 26 -1.44 23.37 -2.90
C PHE A 26 -2.49 23.89 -1.93
N SER A 27 -2.25 25.02 -1.27
CA SER A 27 -3.09 25.54 -0.18
C SER A 27 -4.56 25.73 -0.56
N ASN A 28 -4.85 26.02 -1.83
CA ASN A 28 -6.19 26.22 -2.39
C ASN A 28 -6.76 25.02 -3.16
N LYS A 29 -6.20 23.80 -3.02
CA LYS A 29 -6.58 22.61 -3.78
C LYS A 29 -7.43 21.63 -2.99
N ASN A 30 -8.36 20.97 -3.66
CA ASN A 30 -9.36 20.06 -3.06
C ASN A 30 -8.86 18.61 -2.95
N GLY A 31 -7.68 18.38 -2.36
CA GLY A 31 -7.21 17.03 -2.03
C GLY A 31 -6.62 16.21 -3.20
N VAL A 32 -6.96 16.51 -4.45
CA VAL A 32 -6.40 15.84 -5.64
C VAL A 32 -5.53 16.83 -6.41
N THR A 33 -4.30 16.38 -6.76
CA THR A 33 -3.35 17.15 -7.56
C THR A 33 -2.92 16.34 -8.78
N LEU A 34 -3.06 16.91 -9.96
CA LEU A 34 -2.64 16.33 -11.23
C LEU A 34 -1.38 17.05 -11.73
N LEU A 35 -0.30 16.30 -11.93
CA LEU A 35 0.94 16.80 -12.54
C LEU A 35 0.93 16.53 -14.05
N ILE A 36 0.87 17.60 -14.84
CA ILE A 36 0.86 17.55 -16.30
C ILE A 36 2.16 18.14 -16.84
N GLY A 37 2.70 17.57 -17.89
CA GLY A 37 3.91 18.05 -18.58
C GLY A 37 4.46 17.02 -19.55
N ASN A 38 5.40 17.46 -20.38
CA ASN A 38 6.05 16.61 -21.37
C ASN A 38 6.83 15.44 -20.73
N ASN A 39 7.13 14.40 -21.52
CA ASN A 39 7.99 13.31 -21.08
C ASN A 39 9.38 13.85 -20.74
N GLY A 40 9.95 13.40 -19.64
CA GLY A 40 11.26 13.85 -19.16
C GLY A 40 11.26 15.15 -18.34
N CYS A 41 10.14 15.87 -18.18
CA CYS A 41 10.08 17.11 -17.39
C CYS A 41 10.22 16.92 -15.86
N GLY A 42 10.29 15.67 -15.37
CA GLY A 42 10.54 15.41 -13.96
C GLY A 42 9.33 15.01 -13.13
N LYS A 43 8.14 14.78 -13.71
CA LYS A 43 6.93 14.36 -12.98
C LYS A 43 7.17 13.18 -12.04
N SER A 44 7.77 12.10 -12.55
CA SER A 44 8.13 10.92 -11.75
C SER A 44 9.16 11.23 -10.67
N ASN A 45 10.08 12.17 -10.94
CA ASN A 45 11.07 12.56 -9.96
C ASN A 45 10.46 13.35 -8.79
N ILE A 46 9.36 14.08 -9.02
CA ILE A 46 8.61 14.72 -7.92
C ILE A 46 7.96 13.66 -7.01
N LEU A 47 7.36 12.61 -7.58
CA LEU A 47 6.77 11.51 -6.80
C LEU A 47 7.85 10.73 -6.03
N GLU A 48 9.01 10.51 -6.67
CA GLU A 48 10.16 9.90 -5.99
C GLU A 48 10.69 10.79 -4.85
N ALA A 49 10.76 12.11 -5.04
CA ALA A 49 11.18 13.04 -4.00
C ALA A 49 10.23 13.02 -2.81
N LEU A 50 8.91 13.01 -3.02
CA LEU A 50 7.91 12.85 -1.96
C LEU A 50 8.11 11.52 -1.21
N SER A 51 8.30 10.42 -1.93
CA SER A 51 8.58 9.10 -1.32
C SER A 51 9.86 9.14 -0.49
N SER A 52 10.91 9.80 -0.98
CA SER A 52 12.17 10.00 -0.27
C SER A 52 12.00 10.81 1.02
N ILE A 53 11.23 11.90 0.95
CA ILE A 53 10.96 12.77 2.11
C ILE A 53 10.26 11.96 3.21
N PHE A 54 9.14 11.30 2.88
CA PHE A 54 8.39 10.53 3.88
C PHE A 54 9.17 9.32 4.40
N ALA A 55 9.93 8.62 3.54
CA ALA A 55 10.84 7.57 3.99
C ALA A 55 11.82 8.09 5.06
N GLY A 56 12.41 9.26 4.84
CA GLY A 56 13.31 9.90 5.82
C GLY A 56 12.61 10.36 7.11
N LEU A 57 11.31 10.69 7.06
CA LEU A 57 10.53 11.09 8.22
C LEU A 57 10.10 9.92 9.09
N TYR A 58 9.71 8.80 8.48
CA TYR A 58 9.31 7.60 9.23
C TYR A 58 10.49 6.91 9.91
N GLN A 59 11.62 6.78 9.22
CA GLN A 59 12.81 6.10 9.77
C GLN A 59 14.10 6.75 9.26
N SER A 60 14.53 7.79 9.92
CA SER A 60 15.73 8.54 9.56
C SER A 60 17.04 7.74 9.52
N ARG A 61 17.07 6.57 10.18
CA ARG A 61 18.25 5.67 10.15
C ARG A 61 18.32 4.87 8.85
N LEU A 62 17.19 4.61 8.18
CA LEU A 62 17.15 3.83 6.94
C LEU A 62 17.33 4.70 5.69
N HIS A 63 16.86 5.94 5.76
CA HIS A 63 16.89 6.83 4.62
C HIS A 63 17.03 8.30 5.04
N LYS A 64 17.82 9.06 4.26
CA LYS A 64 17.91 10.50 4.32
C LYS A 64 17.84 11.03 2.90
N PRO A 65 16.97 12.00 2.58
CA PRO A 65 16.99 12.68 1.29
C PRO A 65 18.36 13.30 0.99
N ASP A 66 18.82 13.18 -0.26
CA ASP A 66 20.09 13.68 -0.78
C ASP A 66 19.91 15.00 -1.56
N PHE A 67 18.82 15.73 -1.29
CA PHE A 67 18.46 17.00 -1.91
C PHE A 67 17.81 17.93 -0.88
N ASP A 68 17.83 19.23 -1.19
CA ASP A 68 17.20 20.25 -0.36
C ASP A 68 15.70 20.33 -0.64
N TYR A 69 14.89 20.49 0.41
CA TYR A 69 13.46 20.59 0.26
C TYR A 69 12.78 21.38 1.36
N ILE A 70 11.59 21.88 1.08
CA ILE A 70 10.63 22.39 2.06
C ILE A 70 9.30 21.70 1.79
N ILE A 71 8.70 21.11 2.82
CA ILE A 71 7.35 20.55 2.76
C ILE A 71 6.49 21.13 3.87
N ARG A 72 5.27 21.56 3.53
CA ARG A 72 4.26 21.98 4.51
C ARG A 72 2.98 21.18 4.26
N TYR A 73 2.41 20.66 5.32
CA TYR A 73 1.15 19.94 5.28
C TYR A 73 0.34 20.11 6.55
N SER A 74 -0.96 19.89 6.48
CA SER A 74 -1.82 19.78 7.66
C SER A 74 -2.22 18.33 7.88
N ILE A 75 -2.29 17.95 9.15
CA ILE A 75 -2.73 16.62 9.59
C ILE A 75 -3.25 16.69 11.03
N ASN A 76 -4.42 16.08 11.31
CA ASN A 76 -4.98 16.03 12.67
C ASN A 76 -4.99 17.39 13.37
N ASN A 77 -5.39 18.47 12.69
CA ASN A 77 -5.36 19.87 13.15
C ASN A 77 -3.95 20.43 13.45
N ASN A 78 -2.88 19.73 13.08
CA ASN A 78 -1.53 20.27 13.13
C ASN A 78 -1.12 20.80 11.76
N ILE A 79 -0.43 21.92 11.73
CA ILE A 79 0.30 22.44 10.57
C ILE A 79 1.77 22.08 10.80
N VAL A 80 2.30 21.25 9.91
CA VAL A 80 3.68 20.75 9.96
C VAL A 80 4.46 21.37 8.83
N GLU A 81 5.60 21.98 9.14
CA GLU A 81 6.56 22.46 8.16
C GLU A 81 7.92 21.83 8.42
N ILE A 82 8.53 21.26 7.41
CA ILE A 82 9.83 20.60 7.48
C ILE A 82 10.67 21.09 6.32
N SER A 83 11.89 21.52 6.63
CA SER A 83 12.91 21.80 5.62
C SER A 83 14.19 21.04 5.90
N LEU A 84 14.85 20.64 4.82
CA LEU A 84 16.21 20.11 4.81
C LEU A 84 17.04 21.01 3.92
N SER A 85 18.14 21.54 4.46
CA SER A 85 19.16 22.26 3.69
C SER A 85 20.54 21.69 4.02
N GLY A 86 21.15 21.06 3.04
CA GLY A 86 22.38 20.27 3.20
C GLY A 86 22.20 19.14 4.24
N SER A 87 22.70 19.35 5.44
CA SER A 87 22.56 18.38 6.54
C SER A 87 21.62 18.81 7.66
N SER A 88 21.11 20.04 7.60
CA SER A 88 20.35 20.66 8.69
C SER A 88 18.86 20.54 8.47
N TYR A 89 18.17 19.93 9.43
CA TYR A 89 16.71 19.92 9.48
C TYR A 89 16.18 21.10 10.29
N SER A 90 15.15 21.75 9.77
CA SER A 90 14.28 22.62 10.54
C SER A 90 12.88 22.03 10.52
N ILE A 91 12.30 21.80 11.69
CA ILE A 91 10.97 21.16 11.84
C ILE A 91 10.15 22.04 12.76
N SER A 92 8.96 22.42 12.31
CA SER A 92 7.98 23.12 13.14
C SER A 92 6.61 22.46 13.07
N VAL A 93 5.90 22.47 14.20
CA VAL A 93 4.51 22.05 14.31
C VAL A 93 3.73 23.16 14.99
N ASN A 94 2.74 23.73 14.33
CA ASN A 94 1.96 24.88 14.84
C ASN A 94 2.87 26.02 15.33
N ASN A 95 3.89 26.37 14.53
CA ASN A 95 4.91 27.41 14.82
C ASN A 95 5.83 27.12 16.02
N LYS A 96 5.82 25.90 16.57
CA LYS A 96 6.78 25.47 17.58
C LYS A 96 7.86 24.63 16.96
N SER A 97 9.11 24.91 17.23
CA SER A 97 10.27 24.16 16.73
C SER A 97 10.46 22.84 17.47
N PHE A 98 10.86 21.82 16.74
CA PHE A 98 11.15 20.48 17.24
C PHE A 98 12.48 19.99 16.66
N SER A 99 13.24 19.27 17.47
CA SER A 99 14.35 18.47 16.98
C SER A 99 13.83 17.27 16.19
N LYS A 100 14.68 16.68 15.33
CA LYS A 100 14.32 15.48 14.57
C LYS A 100 13.94 14.30 15.49
N THR A 101 14.59 14.16 16.62
CA THR A 101 14.31 13.11 17.61
C THR A 101 12.93 13.30 18.25
N GLU A 102 12.61 14.51 18.68
CA GLU A 102 11.29 14.84 19.24
C GLU A 102 10.18 14.66 18.21
N PHE A 103 10.42 15.04 16.96
CA PHE A 103 9.44 14.87 15.89
C PHE A 103 9.21 13.39 15.54
N SER A 104 10.24 12.53 15.58
CA SER A 104 10.14 11.12 15.21
C SER A 104 9.17 10.29 16.07
N VAL A 105 8.87 10.76 17.29
CA VAL A 105 7.90 10.13 18.19
C VAL A 105 6.48 10.67 18.03
N ARG A 106 6.30 11.77 17.27
CA ARG A 106 5.03 12.44 17.00
C ARG A 106 4.27 11.75 15.85
N LYS A 107 3.74 10.56 16.11
CA LYS A 107 2.93 9.81 15.13
C LYS A 107 1.66 10.55 14.69
N ASP A 108 1.15 11.47 15.50
CA ASP A 108 0.04 12.36 15.20
C ASP A 108 0.36 13.40 14.12
N CYS A 109 1.63 13.65 13.86
CA CYS A 109 2.13 14.60 12.86
C CYS A 109 2.57 13.93 11.55
N LEU A 110 2.45 12.60 11.42
CA LEU A 110 2.78 11.87 10.21
C LEU A 110 1.54 11.17 9.65
N PRO A 111 1.37 11.08 8.31
CA PRO A 111 0.32 10.25 7.73
C PRO A 111 0.48 8.81 8.21
N LYS A 112 -0.64 8.11 8.37
CA LYS A 112 -0.61 6.71 8.82
C LYS A 112 0.06 5.80 7.79
N ASN A 113 -0.20 6.08 6.50
CA ASN A 113 0.41 5.38 5.38
C ASN A 113 0.71 6.38 4.26
N VAL A 114 1.81 6.16 3.55
CA VAL A 114 2.09 6.74 2.24
C VAL A 114 2.02 5.61 1.23
N ILE A 115 1.06 5.71 0.32
CA ILE A 115 0.80 4.69 -0.69
C ILE A 115 1.29 5.21 -2.03
N ALA A 116 2.19 4.49 -2.69
CA ALA A 116 2.56 4.75 -4.07
C ALA A 116 1.97 3.67 -4.97
N CYS A 117 1.19 4.09 -5.95
CA CYS A 117 0.74 3.25 -7.06
C CYS A 117 1.60 3.56 -8.28
N TYR A 118 2.31 2.58 -8.81
CA TYR A 118 3.18 2.76 -9.95
C TYR A 118 3.01 1.63 -10.96
N SER A 119 2.54 1.96 -12.13
CA SER A 119 2.28 1.02 -13.23
C SER A 119 3.43 0.86 -14.22
N GLY A 120 4.53 1.63 -14.05
CA GLY A 120 5.70 1.54 -14.95
C GLY A 120 6.60 0.35 -14.63
N GLU A 121 7.45 -0.01 -15.57
CA GLU A 121 8.38 -1.16 -15.44
C GLU A 121 9.54 -0.91 -14.47
N SER A 122 9.86 0.35 -14.18
CA SER A 122 10.99 0.71 -13.32
C SER A 122 10.73 0.37 -11.87
N GLN A 123 11.53 -0.52 -11.29
CA GLN A 123 11.46 -0.88 -9.87
C GLN A 123 12.21 0.10 -8.95
N ARG A 124 12.79 1.18 -9.51
CA ARG A 124 13.62 2.14 -8.78
C ARG A 124 12.94 2.75 -7.56
N LEU A 125 11.65 3.11 -7.69
CA LEU A 125 10.86 3.66 -6.60
C LEU A 125 10.74 2.64 -5.46
N TRP A 126 10.39 1.40 -5.81
CA TRP A 126 10.30 0.28 -4.89
C TRP A 126 11.61 0.01 -4.17
N GLU A 127 12.68 -0.25 -4.91
CA GLU A 127 13.97 -0.67 -4.37
C GLU A 127 14.58 0.36 -3.42
N LYS A 128 14.48 1.65 -3.77
CA LYS A 128 15.15 2.72 -3.03
C LYS A 128 14.37 3.17 -1.79
N TYR A 129 13.03 3.25 -1.85
CA TYR A 129 12.25 3.92 -0.81
C TYR A 129 11.27 3.00 -0.07
N TYR A 130 10.78 1.93 -0.69
CA TYR A 130 9.78 1.05 -0.08
C TYR A 130 10.36 -0.26 0.42
N TRP A 131 11.25 -0.89 -0.33
CA TRP A 131 11.89 -2.14 0.05
C TRP A 131 12.55 -2.14 1.44
N PRO A 132 13.30 -1.10 1.87
CA PRO A 132 13.92 -1.10 3.20
C PRO A 132 12.90 -1.20 4.35
N TYR A 133 11.73 -0.55 4.19
CA TYR A 133 10.64 -0.67 5.15
C TYR A 133 10.00 -2.03 5.11
N TYR A 134 9.76 -2.51 3.90
CA TYR A 134 9.12 -3.78 3.67
C TYR A 134 9.94 -4.96 4.18
N SER A 135 11.25 -4.99 3.97
CA SER A 135 12.13 -6.05 4.47
C SER A 135 12.12 -6.15 6.00
N ASN A 136 12.11 -5.00 6.69
CA ASN A 136 11.99 -4.95 8.14
C ASN A 136 10.59 -5.39 8.62
N TYR A 137 9.55 -4.96 7.90
CA TYR A 137 8.17 -5.37 8.17
C TYR A 137 7.98 -6.89 8.07
N ILE A 138 8.50 -7.54 7.02
CA ILE A 138 8.42 -9.00 6.86
C ILE A 138 9.15 -9.73 7.98
N SER A 139 10.30 -9.25 8.42
CA SER A 139 11.02 -9.87 9.54
C SER A 139 10.22 -9.81 10.85
N THR A 140 9.41 -8.77 11.02
CA THR A 140 8.55 -8.60 12.18
C THR A 140 7.29 -9.46 12.08
N ILE A 141 6.63 -9.47 10.92
CA ILE A 141 5.36 -10.18 10.72
C ILE A 141 5.51 -11.70 10.85
N LYS A 142 6.66 -12.25 10.45
CA LYS A 142 6.97 -13.67 10.61
C LYS A 142 6.89 -14.16 12.07
N LYS A 143 6.95 -13.25 13.03
CA LYS A 143 7.00 -13.54 14.47
C LYS A 143 5.84 -12.91 15.25
N SER A 144 4.92 -12.23 14.57
CA SER A 144 3.85 -11.47 15.23
C SER A 144 2.48 -12.05 14.93
N VAL A 145 1.68 -12.24 15.97
CA VAL A 145 0.26 -12.66 15.85
C VAL A 145 -0.59 -11.54 15.26
N THR A 146 -0.20 -10.29 15.47
CA THR A 146 -0.88 -9.12 14.89
C THR A 146 -0.05 -8.52 13.76
N ILE A 147 -0.74 -8.02 12.73
CA ILE A 147 -0.06 -7.38 11.59
C ILE A 147 0.32 -5.95 11.97
N PRO A 148 1.62 -5.62 12.05
CA PRO A 148 2.06 -4.27 12.34
C PRO A 148 1.66 -3.30 11.21
N GLU A 149 1.64 -2.00 11.51
CA GLU A 149 1.42 -0.97 10.50
C GLU A 149 2.64 -0.87 9.58
N LEU A 150 2.38 -0.82 8.27
CA LEU A 150 3.40 -0.54 7.27
C LEU A 150 3.23 0.92 6.79
N PRO A 151 4.13 1.83 7.16
CA PRO A 151 3.97 3.25 6.83
C PRO A 151 4.16 3.55 5.34
N MET A 152 4.97 2.76 4.65
CA MET A 152 5.27 2.93 3.22
C MET A 152 4.75 1.72 2.45
N ILE A 153 3.67 1.90 1.67
CA ILE A 153 3.02 0.84 0.89
C ILE A 153 3.25 1.10 -0.60
N TYR A 154 3.76 0.11 -1.30
CA TYR A 154 3.97 0.17 -2.74
C TYR A 154 3.01 -0.78 -3.45
N ILE A 155 2.20 -0.23 -4.35
CA ILE A 155 1.23 -0.99 -5.13
C ILE A 155 1.64 -0.90 -6.61
N ASN A 156 1.66 -2.03 -7.26
CA ASN A 156 1.91 -2.14 -8.69
C ASN A 156 0.88 -3.08 -9.34
N ARG A 157 1.01 -3.30 -10.65
CA ARG A 157 0.09 -4.15 -11.41
C ARG A 157 -0.02 -5.59 -10.90
N TYR A 158 0.96 -6.09 -10.14
CA TYR A 158 0.92 -7.45 -9.57
C TYR A 158 0.11 -7.53 -8.26
N ASN A 159 -0.52 -6.42 -7.85
CA ASN A 159 -1.40 -6.38 -6.68
C ASN A 159 -2.87 -6.25 -7.07
N ILE A 160 -3.21 -6.37 -8.37
CA ILE A 160 -4.59 -6.21 -8.85
C ILE A 160 -5.52 -7.25 -8.22
N GLU A 161 -5.07 -8.51 -8.12
CA GLU A 161 -5.84 -9.59 -7.52
C GLU A 161 -6.13 -9.30 -6.04
N ILE A 162 -5.14 -8.78 -5.29
CA ILE A 162 -5.33 -8.41 -3.89
C ILE A 162 -6.32 -7.24 -3.78
N ALA A 163 -6.20 -6.25 -4.66
CA ALA A 163 -7.08 -5.09 -4.66
C ALA A 163 -8.53 -5.49 -4.97
N LEU A 164 -8.76 -6.26 -6.03
CA LEU A 164 -10.08 -6.75 -6.39
C LEU A 164 -10.67 -7.64 -5.29
N LEU A 165 -9.89 -8.59 -4.78
CA LEU A 165 -10.34 -9.47 -3.72
C LEU A 165 -10.74 -8.68 -2.47
N THR A 166 -9.96 -7.67 -2.09
CA THR A 166 -10.28 -6.81 -0.96
C THR A 166 -11.54 -5.98 -1.21
N LEU A 167 -11.70 -5.43 -2.41
CA LEU A 167 -12.90 -4.68 -2.80
C LEU A 167 -14.17 -5.55 -2.72
N PHE A 168 -14.14 -6.74 -3.29
CA PHE A 168 -15.31 -7.64 -3.32
C PHE A 168 -15.56 -8.39 -2.01
N PHE A 169 -14.57 -8.42 -1.11
CA PHE A 169 -14.74 -8.95 0.23
C PHE A 169 -15.70 -8.10 1.08
N TYR A 170 -15.80 -6.81 0.78
CA TYR A 170 -16.75 -5.89 1.40
C TYR A 170 -18.19 -6.18 1.05
N ASP A 171 -19.06 -5.65 1.90
CA ASP A 171 -20.44 -5.44 1.56
C ASP A 171 -20.56 -4.15 0.73
N PHE A 172 -20.75 -4.30 -0.58
CA PHE A 172 -20.88 -3.19 -1.52
C PHE A 172 -22.10 -2.29 -1.24
N ASP A 173 -23.07 -2.75 -0.44
CA ASP A 173 -24.23 -1.95 -0.09
C ASP A 173 -23.86 -0.71 0.74
N THR A 174 -22.68 -0.73 1.36
CA THR A 174 -22.17 0.39 2.15
C THR A 174 -21.39 1.42 1.30
N PHE A 175 -20.90 1.06 0.10
CA PHE A 175 -20.03 1.89 -0.76
C PHE A 175 -20.50 1.90 -2.21
N GLU A 176 -21.56 2.63 -2.49
CA GLU A 176 -22.18 2.75 -3.81
C GLU A 176 -21.17 3.18 -4.90
N ASP A 177 -20.32 4.17 -4.60
CA ASP A 177 -19.28 4.66 -5.54
C ASP A 177 -18.32 3.55 -5.98
N ILE A 178 -17.94 2.63 -5.08
CA ILE A 178 -17.04 1.51 -5.39
C ILE A 178 -17.76 0.47 -6.23
N ARG A 179 -19.01 0.16 -5.89
CA ARG A 179 -19.86 -0.74 -6.68
C ARG A 179 -20.05 -0.22 -8.10
N GLU A 180 -20.38 1.07 -8.24
CA GLU A 180 -20.50 1.71 -9.54
C GLU A 180 -19.20 1.70 -10.33
N PHE A 181 -18.06 1.92 -9.69
CA PHE A 181 -16.77 1.84 -10.32
C PHE A 181 -16.49 0.42 -10.86
N CYS A 182 -16.70 -0.63 -10.05
CA CYS A 182 -16.52 -2.02 -10.48
C CYS A 182 -17.46 -2.38 -11.64
N ALA A 183 -18.75 -1.99 -11.54
CA ALA A 183 -19.75 -2.32 -12.55
C ALA A 183 -19.57 -1.50 -13.84
N ASN A 184 -19.33 -0.19 -13.74
CA ASN A 184 -19.37 0.69 -14.91
C ASN A 184 -17.99 0.86 -15.57
N THR A 185 -16.91 0.87 -14.78
CA THR A 185 -15.54 1.09 -15.28
C THR A 185 -14.84 -0.23 -15.56
N LEU A 186 -14.78 -1.12 -14.59
CA LEU A 186 -14.14 -2.43 -14.75
C LEU A 186 -15.03 -3.47 -15.41
N LYS A 187 -16.37 -3.22 -15.46
CA LYS A 187 -17.40 -4.14 -15.99
C LYS A 187 -17.42 -5.50 -15.27
N ILE A 188 -16.88 -5.58 -14.08
CA ILE A 188 -16.82 -6.77 -13.24
C ILE A 188 -18.07 -6.79 -12.36
N LYS A 189 -18.85 -7.85 -12.47
CA LYS A 189 -20.07 -8.09 -11.70
C LYS A 189 -19.76 -8.82 -10.39
N HIS A 190 -18.92 -9.86 -10.46
CA HIS A 190 -18.68 -10.75 -9.32
C HIS A 190 -17.34 -11.49 -9.47
N ILE A 191 -16.77 -11.95 -8.35
CA ILE A 191 -15.67 -12.92 -8.33
C ILE A 191 -16.30 -14.32 -8.19
N GLN A 192 -16.19 -15.13 -9.22
CA GLN A 192 -16.78 -16.47 -9.28
C GLN A 192 -16.05 -17.44 -8.35
N ASP A 193 -14.73 -17.51 -8.49
CA ASP A 193 -13.88 -18.31 -7.63
C ASP A 193 -12.50 -17.66 -7.44
N ILE A 194 -11.83 -18.10 -6.39
CA ILE A 194 -10.54 -17.59 -5.92
C ILE A 194 -9.65 -18.81 -5.70
N THR A 195 -8.53 -18.90 -6.41
CA THR A 195 -7.52 -19.91 -6.15
C THR A 195 -6.28 -19.28 -5.55
N LEU A 196 -5.92 -19.72 -4.35
CA LEU A 196 -4.70 -19.34 -3.65
C LEU A 196 -3.67 -20.46 -3.77
N HIS A 197 -2.51 -20.16 -4.36
CA HIS A 197 -1.38 -21.09 -4.44
C HIS A 197 -0.43 -20.84 -3.30
N TYR A 198 -0.02 -21.89 -2.60
CA TYR A 198 0.82 -21.82 -1.43
C TYR A 198 2.24 -22.32 -1.69
N ASN A 199 3.16 -21.87 -0.84
CA ASN A 199 4.48 -22.46 -0.70
C ASN A 199 4.54 -23.30 0.58
N PRO A 200 4.37 -24.65 0.51
CA PRO A 200 4.33 -25.50 1.71
C PRO A 200 5.63 -25.48 2.52
N LYS A 201 6.77 -25.18 1.87
CA LYS A 201 8.04 -24.99 2.56
C LYS A 201 8.01 -23.75 3.45
N LYS A 202 7.51 -22.63 2.89
CA LYS A 202 7.45 -21.37 3.64
C LYS A 202 6.40 -21.40 4.74
N ILE A 203 5.28 -22.08 4.54
CA ILE A 203 4.29 -22.34 5.59
C ILE A 203 4.96 -23.00 6.83
N ARG A 204 5.87 -23.93 6.61
CA ARG A 204 6.59 -24.61 7.70
C ARG A 204 7.71 -23.79 8.32
N GLU A 205 8.30 -22.87 7.57
CA GLU A 205 9.40 -22.02 8.04
C GLU A 205 8.92 -20.82 8.87
N TRP A 206 7.70 -20.35 8.65
CA TRP A 206 7.14 -19.24 9.40
C TRP A 206 6.58 -19.73 10.75
N ASN A 207 6.82 -18.95 11.82
CA ASN A 207 6.20 -19.20 13.12
C ASN A 207 4.70 -18.90 13.08
N ASP A 208 3.97 -19.24 14.15
CA ASP A 208 2.57 -18.89 14.27
C ASP A 208 2.39 -17.36 14.25
N ASN A 209 1.76 -16.86 13.17
CA ASN A 209 1.58 -15.45 12.89
C ASN A 209 0.26 -15.23 12.13
N ALA A 210 -0.12 -13.97 11.92
CA ALA A 210 -1.39 -13.63 11.29
C ALA A 210 -1.58 -14.23 9.88
N VAL A 211 -0.51 -14.33 9.07
CA VAL A 211 -0.57 -14.95 7.73
C VAL A 211 -0.87 -16.44 7.84
N LEU A 212 -0.17 -17.15 8.72
CA LEU A 212 -0.41 -18.60 8.91
C LEU A 212 -1.76 -18.87 9.57
N GLN A 213 -2.24 -17.99 10.46
CA GLN A 213 -3.59 -18.11 11.01
C GLN A 213 -4.65 -18.01 9.90
N MET A 214 -4.51 -17.06 8.97
CA MET A 214 -5.38 -16.99 7.80
C MET A 214 -5.30 -18.27 6.95
N VAL A 215 -4.10 -18.75 6.64
CA VAL A 215 -3.91 -19.99 5.86
C VAL A 215 -4.55 -21.19 6.56
N LYS A 216 -4.38 -21.32 7.88
CA LYS A 216 -5.01 -22.39 8.68
C LYS A 216 -6.54 -22.32 8.58
N MET A 217 -7.14 -21.15 8.73
CA MET A 217 -8.59 -20.97 8.66
C MET A 217 -9.15 -21.26 7.28
N LEU A 218 -8.45 -20.82 6.23
CA LEU A 218 -8.87 -21.12 4.85
C LEU A 218 -8.84 -22.61 4.54
N ASN A 219 -7.84 -23.33 5.05
CA ASN A 219 -7.65 -24.75 4.82
C ASN A 219 -8.22 -25.65 5.94
N ASP A 220 -9.07 -25.09 6.79
CA ASP A 220 -9.75 -25.87 7.82
C ASP A 220 -10.81 -26.78 7.19
N VAL A 221 -10.68 -28.07 7.46
CA VAL A 221 -11.66 -29.11 7.12
C VAL A 221 -12.07 -29.78 8.44
N ASP A 222 -13.30 -29.60 8.85
CA ASP A 222 -13.87 -30.18 10.07
C ASP A 222 -13.08 -29.87 11.36
N GLY A 223 -12.51 -28.64 11.44
CA GLY A 223 -11.69 -28.20 12.59
C GLY A 223 -10.23 -28.65 12.56
N VAL A 224 -9.77 -29.21 11.45
CA VAL A 224 -8.36 -29.66 11.25
C VAL A 224 -7.71 -28.87 10.10
N PRO A 225 -6.74 -27.98 10.39
CA PRO A 225 -6.03 -27.26 9.33
C PRO A 225 -5.17 -28.18 8.46
N VAL A 226 -5.40 -28.17 7.16
CA VAL A 226 -4.58 -28.94 6.19
C VAL A 226 -3.47 -28.05 5.63
N LEU A 227 -2.32 -28.02 6.28
CA LEU A 227 -1.19 -27.18 5.89
C LEU A 227 -0.28 -27.81 4.80
N SER A 228 -0.58 -29.00 4.35
CA SER A 228 0.16 -29.69 3.27
C SER A 228 -0.39 -29.37 1.87
N ALA A 229 -1.52 -28.67 1.77
CA ALA A 229 -2.07 -28.27 0.49
C ALA A 229 -1.14 -27.28 -0.22
N ASP A 230 -0.96 -27.45 -1.52
CA ASP A 230 -0.25 -26.52 -2.41
C ASP A 230 -1.16 -25.43 -2.97
N LYS A 231 -2.47 -25.64 -2.92
CA LYS A 231 -3.49 -24.66 -3.32
C LYS A 231 -4.84 -24.93 -2.65
N ILE A 232 -5.68 -23.90 -2.64
CA ILE A 232 -7.09 -23.98 -2.29
C ILE A 232 -7.90 -23.16 -3.29
N THR A 233 -9.08 -23.66 -3.67
CA THR A 233 -10.05 -22.91 -4.47
C THR A 233 -11.32 -22.72 -3.64
N LEU A 234 -11.83 -21.50 -3.57
CA LEU A 234 -12.97 -21.08 -2.77
C LEU A 234 -13.86 -20.15 -3.58
N SER A 235 -15.16 -20.19 -3.33
CA SER A 235 -16.05 -19.09 -3.72
C SER A 235 -15.79 -17.86 -2.85
N LEU A 236 -16.27 -16.70 -3.31
CA LEU A 236 -16.18 -15.46 -2.52
C LEU A 236 -16.95 -15.59 -1.18
N ASP A 237 -18.11 -16.27 -1.19
CA ASP A 237 -18.94 -16.46 0.00
C ASP A 237 -18.24 -17.38 1.02
N GLU A 238 -17.59 -18.44 0.57
CA GLU A 238 -16.78 -19.29 1.45
C GLU A 238 -15.60 -18.52 2.05
N LEU A 239 -14.92 -17.68 1.26
CA LEU A 239 -13.86 -16.82 1.77
C LEU A 239 -14.38 -15.88 2.85
N LYS A 240 -15.52 -15.18 2.60
CA LYS A 240 -16.17 -14.29 3.56
C LYS A 240 -16.56 -15.01 4.84
N SER A 241 -17.14 -16.20 4.71
CA SER A 241 -17.51 -17.03 5.86
C SER A 241 -16.32 -17.42 6.73
N LYS A 242 -15.25 -17.94 6.09
CA LYS A 242 -14.03 -18.40 6.79
C LYS A 242 -13.24 -17.25 7.43
N LEU A 243 -13.28 -16.06 6.84
CA LEU A 243 -12.54 -14.87 7.30
C LEU A 243 -13.46 -13.77 7.87
N SER A 244 -14.66 -14.12 8.33
CA SER A 244 -15.68 -13.19 8.83
C SER A 244 -15.21 -12.30 10.01
N TYR A 245 -14.15 -12.70 10.70
CA TYR A 245 -13.53 -11.92 11.78
C TYR A 245 -12.58 -10.82 11.27
N MET A 246 -12.18 -10.85 9.98
CA MET A 246 -11.31 -9.84 9.39
C MET A 246 -12.10 -8.69 8.80
N GLY A 247 -11.66 -7.46 9.06
CA GLY A 247 -12.03 -6.33 8.22
C GLY A 247 -11.19 -6.33 6.92
N GLU A 248 -11.67 -5.61 5.92
CA GLU A 248 -11.03 -5.48 4.60
C GLU A 248 -9.59 -4.97 4.68
N ARG A 249 -9.34 -4.01 5.57
CA ARG A 249 -7.99 -3.48 5.78
C ARG A 249 -7.04 -4.55 6.32
N GLU A 250 -7.54 -5.43 7.18
CA GLU A 250 -6.77 -6.54 7.71
C GLU A 250 -6.54 -7.59 6.63
N LEU A 251 -7.56 -7.92 5.85
CA LEU A 251 -7.43 -8.82 4.71
C LEU A 251 -6.37 -8.32 3.72
N PHE A 252 -6.45 -7.03 3.31
CA PHE A 252 -5.44 -6.44 2.43
C PHE A 252 -4.03 -6.59 3.01
N LYS A 253 -3.82 -6.26 4.28
CA LYS A 253 -2.51 -6.34 4.93
C LYS A 253 -1.97 -7.77 4.96
N VAL A 254 -2.82 -8.75 5.28
CA VAL A 254 -2.41 -10.17 5.35
C VAL A 254 -2.06 -10.68 3.98
N LEU A 255 -2.89 -10.44 2.97
CA LEU A 255 -2.62 -10.84 1.60
C LEU A 255 -1.37 -10.17 1.04
N TYR A 256 -1.22 -8.86 1.29
CA TYR A 256 -0.03 -8.12 0.89
C TYR A 256 1.24 -8.69 1.54
N ALA A 257 1.20 -8.99 2.85
CA ALA A 257 2.31 -9.60 3.56
C ALA A 257 2.63 -11.02 3.06
N ALA A 258 1.61 -11.79 2.70
CA ALA A 258 1.76 -13.16 2.22
C ALA A 258 2.34 -13.27 0.80
N THR A 259 2.07 -12.28 -0.06
CA THR A 259 2.37 -12.33 -1.49
C THR A 259 3.59 -11.50 -1.92
N MET A 260 3.93 -10.45 -1.18
CA MET A 260 4.96 -9.48 -1.59
C MET A 260 6.42 -9.89 -1.34
N PRO A 261 6.79 -10.74 -0.37
CA PRO A 261 8.20 -11.13 -0.22
C PRO A 261 8.74 -11.79 -1.48
N LYS A 262 9.90 -11.35 -1.97
CA LYS A 262 10.47 -11.88 -3.21
C LYS A 262 10.77 -13.39 -3.08
N ASP A 263 11.41 -13.79 -1.99
CA ASP A 263 11.92 -15.16 -1.80
C ASP A 263 11.18 -15.93 -0.67
N ASP A 264 10.34 -15.25 0.10
CA ASP A 264 9.68 -15.79 1.30
C ASP A 264 8.14 -15.80 1.18
N LYS A 265 7.59 -15.81 -0.03
CA LYS A 265 6.14 -15.83 -0.25
C LYS A 265 5.51 -17.06 0.39
N VAL A 266 4.49 -16.85 1.21
CA VAL A 266 3.60 -17.91 1.69
C VAL A 266 2.54 -18.20 0.64
N ILE A 267 1.97 -17.15 0.03
CA ILE A 267 1.08 -17.23 -1.14
C ILE A 267 1.90 -16.85 -2.36
N THR A 268 2.08 -17.80 -3.27
CA THR A 268 2.90 -17.61 -4.49
C THR A 268 2.15 -16.88 -5.58
N SER A 269 0.85 -17.14 -5.72
CA SER A 269 -0.06 -16.46 -6.64
C SER A 269 -1.50 -16.50 -6.13
N ILE A 270 -2.29 -15.54 -6.58
CA ILE A 270 -3.75 -15.48 -6.43
C ILE A 270 -4.31 -15.47 -7.85
N GLU A 271 -5.23 -16.39 -8.13
CA GLU A 271 -5.97 -16.44 -9.38
C GLU A 271 -7.42 -16.11 -9.08
N LEU A 272 -8.00 -15.19 -9.84
CA LEU A 272 -9.41 -14.81 -9.74
C LEU A 272 -10.10 -15.07 -11.06
N ASN A 273 -11.19 -15.82 -11.03
CA ASN A 273 -12.13 -15.92 -12.13
C ASN A 273 -13.27 -14.93 -11.91
N LEU A 274 -13.47 -14.05 -12.86
CA LEU A 274 -14.35 -12.89 -12.78
C LEU A 274 -15.56 -13.12 -13.70
N GLU A 275 -16.77 -12.87 -13.19
CA GLU A 275 -17.97 -12.74 -13.99
C GLU A 275 -18.13 -11.27 -14.40
N LEU A 276 -18.20 -11.03 -15.70
CA LEU A 276 -18.48 -9.70 -16.28
C LEU A 276 -19.97 -9.41 -16.31
N ASN A 277 -20.33 -8.15 -16.51
CA ASN A 277 -21.74 -7.72 -16.61
C ASN A 277 -22.53 -8.40 -17.74
N ASN A 278 -21.85 -8.82 -18.79
CA ASN A 278 -22.45 -9.55 -19.93
C ASN A 278 -22.60 -11.06 -19.69
N GLY A 279 -22.15 -11.55 -18.52
CA GLY A 279 -22.17 -12.96 -18.15
C GLY A 279 -20.94 -13.77 -18.57
N ASP A 280 -19.98 -13.17 -19.26
CA ASP A 280 -18.73 -13.84 -19.62
C ASP A 280 -17.88 -14.10 -18.38
N LEU A 281 -17.18 -15.23 -18.36
CA LEU A 281 -16.19 -15.58 -17.35
C LEU A 281 -14.79 -15.35 -17.92
N ILE A 282 -13.98 -14.57 -17.21
CA ILE A 282 -12.59 -14.31 -17.59
C ILE A 282 -11.66 -14.49 -16.39
N SER A 283 -10.39 -14.82 -16.66
CA SER A 283 -9.36 -14.71 -15.63
C SER A 283 -8.98 -13.25 -15.40
N CYS A 284 -8.68 -12.88 -14.15
CA CYS A 284 -8.11 -11.56 -13.84
C CYS A 284 -6.83 -11.29 -14.64
N SER A 285 -6.07 -12.33 -14.98
CA SER A 285 -4.88 -12.22 -15.85
C SER A 285 -5.19 -11.73 -17.26
N ASP A 286 -6.42 -11.90 -17.73
CA ASP A 286 -6.85 -11.53 -19.08
C ASP A 286 -7.37 -10.10 -19.20
N LEU A 287 -7.51 -9.41 -18.06
CA LEU A 287 -7.79 -7.97 -18.04
C LEU A 287 -6.73 -7.21 -18.83
N SER A 288 -7.16 -6.21 -19.59
CA SER A 288 -6.26 -5.37 -20.37
C SER A 288 -5.29 -4.59 -19.49
N GLU A 289 -4.15 -4.18 -20.03
CA GLU A 289 -3.18 -3.33 -19.30
C GLU A 289 -3.79 -1.99 -18.82
N GLY A 290 -4.83 -1.49 -19.50
CA GLY A 290 -5.57 -0.31 -19.07
C GLY A 290 -6.46 -0.57 -17.86
N GLU A 291 -7.10 -1.73 -17.79
CA GLU A 291 -7.96 -2.16 -16.67
C GLU A 291 -7.14 -2.53 -15.43
N LYS A 292 -5.89 -2.95 -15.61
CA LYS A 292 -4.96 -3.26 -14.51
C LYS A 292 -4.26 -2.02 -13.93
N LYS A 293 -4.43 -0.85 -14.52
CA LYS A 293 -3.84 0.43 -14.11
C LYS A 293 -4.82 1.29 -13.34
#